data_c1b220364185f5b6397f6677287bbb49
#
_entry.id   c1b220364185f5b6397f6677287bbb49
#
_cell.length_a   1.000
_cell.length_b   1.000
_cell.length_c   1.000
_cell.angle_alpha   90.00
_cell.angle_beta   90.00
_cell.angle_gamma   90.00
#
_symmetry.space_group_name_H-M   'P 1'
#
loop_
_entity.id
_entity.type
_entity.pdbx_description
1 polymer ?
#
loop_
_entity_poly.entity_id
_entity_poly.type
_entity_poly.pdbx_seq_one_letter_code
_entity_poly.pdbx_strand_id
1 'polypeptide(L)'
;MLYKNPIIPGYNPDPSICRVGDDFYLVNSTFEFFPGVPIYHSRNLVNWELKGYCLNRRSQLELEGCRNSGGIYAPTIRYHKGMFYMITTNVTSRGNFVVHTDNIEGDWSEPAWIDQGGIDPSLFWDDDDTCYYCSTGVLDGVRGIVAFAINPMTGEIISDKHLISEGCGGQCAEGPHIYKKDGMYYLMIAEGGTEYAHRETIQRAASVWGPYTPCPDNPIISHKEYKKSEIQATGHADLIDDENGNWWLVFLGIRRFSHALLHNLGRETFLAPVTWKDGWPVVGYNGNGTVELVMDAPLPGLGERVSKENIHIDSNSGKPMLYSDHSVYIDFSENKLDKRLQFTRNPDMSHYIYDNNNRRLILKGTDITLNEPCKSPTILSFKQPEFTTTLKAVINIGETKAQRAGIAAYYNNDYHYEIYIGNDENGKYIGFYKHIHDMGVELIHIPVSKEEEDKKLFVKIDTDREKYTFSYAIAGSSDFDGNYTYKNIGSGLNAGLSTEGTRTMTFTGTLFSLFAENGDGIFETGVLLNINPDENYTL
;
A
#
# COMPACT_ATOMS: atom_id res chain seq x y z
N MET A 1 -5.49 20.61 -15.52
CA MET A 1 -6.62 19.68 -15.26
C MET A 1 -6.62 19.33 -13.78
N LEU A 2 -7.80 19.33 -13.15
CA LEU A 2 -7.92 18.98 -11.75
C LEU A 2 -7.73 17.46 -11.56
N TYR A 3 -6.98 17.09 -10.53
CA TYR A 3 -6.85 15.72 -10.07
C TYR A 3 -6.84 15.64 -8.54
N LYS A 4 -7.14 14.47 -7.99
CA LYS A 4 -7.17 14.23 -6.55
C LYS A 4 -5.90 13.53 -6.08
N ASN A 5 -5.40 13.94 -4.93
CA ASN A 5 -4.45 13.22 -4.10
C ASN A 5 -5.17 12.54 -2.91
N PRO A 6 -4.72 11.36 -2.47
CA PRO A 6 -3.68 10.55 -3.09
C PRO A 6 -4.10 9.98 -4.45
N ILE A 7 -3.15 9.76 -5.36
CA ILE A 7 -3.39 9.12 -6.66
C ILE A 7 -3.56 7.62 -6.55
N ILE A 8 -3.02 6.98 -5.51
CA ILE A 8 -3.27 5.61 -5.13
C ILE A 8 -3.59 5.59 -3.63
N PRO A 9 -4.88 5.57 -3.26
CA PRO A 9 -5.33 5.65 -1.88
C PRO A 9 -5.13 4.33 -1.11
N GLY A 10 -5.19 4.44 0.22
CA GLY A 10 -4.95 3.32 1.13
C GLY A 10 -3.47 2.97 1.24
N TYR A 11 -3.15 1.86 1.87
CA TYR A 11 -1.79 1.40 2.13
C TYR A 11 -1.00 1.15 0.84
N ASN A 12 -0.32 2.19 0.33
CA ASN A 12 0.55 2.19 -0.84
C ASN A 12 1.74 3.15 -0.60
N PRO A 13 2.68 2.79 0.29
CA PRO A 13 3.81 3.63 0.65
C PRO A 13 4.99 3.48 -0.31
N ASP A 14 5.97 4.36 -0.14
CA ASP A 14 7.30 4.28 -0.75
C ASP A 14 7.22 4.08 -2.28
N PRO A 15 6.53 4.98 -3.02
CA PRO A 15 6.34 4.81 -4.44
C PRO A 15 7.64 5.00 -5.22
N SER A 16 7.89 4.13 -6.21
CA SER A 16 8.87 4.37 -7.24
C SER A 16 8.25 4.19 -8.62
N ILE A 17 8.69 4.97 -9.61
CA ILE A 17 8.06 5.08 -10.92
C ILE A 17 9.07 4.99 -12.05
N CYS A 18 8.67 4.37 -13.17
CA CYS A 18 9.39 4.47 -14.43
C CYS A 18 8.44 4.66 -15.61
N ARG A 19 8.98 5.12 -16.75
CA ARG A 19 8.22 5.38 -17.99
C ARG A 19 8.77 4.57 -19.15
N VAL A 20 7.87 4.04 -19.98
CA VAL A 20 8.19 3.37 -21.23
C VAL A 20 7.28 3.92 -22.33
N GLY A 21 7.79 4.81 -23.16
CA GLY A 21 6.95 5.56 -24.11
C GLY A 21 5.93 6.41 -23.37
N ASP A 22 4.64 6.16 -23.63
CA ASP A 22 3.51 6.86 -23.01
C ASP A 22 2.97 6.16 -21.74
N ASP A 23 3.57 5.02 -21.37
CA ASP A 23 3.11 4.19 -20.26
C ASP A 23 3.97 4.44 -19.02
N PHE A 24 3.32 4.64 -17.87
CA PHE A 24 3.95 4.77 -16.56
C PHE A 24 3.69 3.52 -15.73
N TYR A 25 4.71 3.05 -15.04
CA TYR A 25 4.64 1.92 -14.11
C TYR A 25 5.14 2.35 -12.74
N LEU A 26 4.37 2.01 -11.71
CA LEU A 26 4.65 2.39 -10.33
C LEU A 26 4.60 1.15 -9.43
N VAL A 27 5.49 1.12 -8.44
CA VAL A 27 5.58 0.06 -7.42
C VAL A 27 5.57 0.64 -6.02
N ASN A 28 5.18 -0.19 -5.04
CA ASN A 28 5.12 0.19 -3.62
C ASN A 28 5.65 -0.93 -2.72
N SER A 29 6.04 -0.59 -1.49
CA SER A 29 6.38 -1.55 -0.43
C SER A 29 5.18 -2.40 -0.03
N THR A 30 5.44 -3.62 0.42
CA THR A 30 4.39 -4.53 0.90
C THR A 30 4.66 -5.11 2.28
N PHE A 31 5.83 -4.89 2.82
CA PHE A 31 6.24 -5.39 4.14
C PHE A 31 5.97 -6.90 4.31
N GLU A 32 5.18 -7.29 5.30
CA GLU A 32 4.82 -8.68 5.59
C GLU A 32 3.77 -9.30 4.67
N PHE A 33 3.27 -8.57 3.67
CA PHE A 33 2.18 -9.07 2.82
C PHE A 33 2.68 -9.72 1.53
N PHE A 34 2.02 -10.82 1.17
CA PHE A 34 2.25 -11.59 -0.07
C PHE A 34 0.99 -11.51 -0.97
N PRO A 35 1.10 -11.37 -2.30
CA PRO A 35 2.32 -11.15 -3.08
C PRO A 35 2.98 -9.80 -2.78
N GLY A 36 4.28 -9.68 -3.06
CA GLY A 36 5.06 -8.48 -2.80
C GLY A 36 5.28 -7.60 -4.01
N VAL A 37 5.36 -6.30 -3.78
CA VAL A 37 5.65 -5.25 -4.76
C VAL A 37 4.60 -5.21 -5.88
N PRO A 38 3.44 -4.59 -5.65
CA PRO A 38 2.40 -4.39 -6.66
C PRO A 38 2.92 -3.54 -7.82
N ILE A 39 2.47 -3.85 -9.03
CA ILE A 39 2.76 -3.12 -10.26
C ILE A 39 1.50 -2.40 -10.68
N TYR A 40 1.53 -1.10 -10.65
CA TYR A 40 0.46 -0.24 -11.17
C TYR A 40 0.87 0.33 -12.52
N HIS A 41 -0.09 0.46 -13.42
CA HIS A 41 0.06 1.05 -14.75
C HIS A 41 -0.86 2.25 -14.93
N SER A 42 -0.36 3.29 -15.56
CA SER A 42 -1.12 4.50 -15.93
C SER A 42 -0.59 5.12 -17.22
N ARG A 43 -1.44 5.88 -17.92
CA ARG A 43 -1.05 6.77 -19.04
C ARG A 43 -1.19 8.25 -18.69
N ASN A 44 -1.67 8.56 -17.49
CA ASN A 44 -1.97 9.94 -17.12
C ASN A 44 -1.56 10.29 -15.69
N LEU A 45 -0.80 9.39 -15.01
CA LEU A 45 -0.29 9.56 -13.64
C LEU A 45 -1.35 9.63 -12.53
N VAL A 46 -2.65 9.61 -12.85
CA VAL A 46 -3.73 9.72 -11.86
C VAL A 46 -4.69 8.54 -11.86
N ASN A 47 -4.87 7.87 -13.00
CA ASN A 47 -5.70 6.67 -13.11
C ASN A 47 -4.79 5.45 -13.18
N TRP A 48 -4.75 4.68 -12.10
CA TRP A 48 -3.83 3.55 -11.95
C TRP A 48 -4.58 2.22 -11.96
N GLU A 49 -4.11 1.28 -12.75
CA GLU A 49 -4.60 -0.09 -12.81
C GLU A 49 -3.55 -1.05 -12.23
N LEU A 50 -3.95 -1.89 -11.27
CA LEU A 50 -3.09 -2.96 -10.74
C LEU A 50 -2.91 -4.06 -11.80
N LYS A 51 -1.69 -4.24 -12.30
CA LYS A 51 -1.34 -5.25 -13.31
C LYS A 51 -0.94 -6.59 -12.70
N GLY A 52 -0.25 -6.58 -11.59
CA GLY A 52 0.27 -7.77 -10.92
C GLY A 52 1.27 -7.41 -9.83
N TYR A 53 2.22 -8.29 -9.60
CA TYR A 53 3.23 -8.16 -8.56
C TYR A 53 4.59 -8.64 -9.09
N CYS A 54 5.67 -7.96 -8.69
CA CYS A 54 7.03 -8.38 -9.03
C CYS A 54 7.42 -9.69 -8.30
N LEU A 55 6.93 -9.88 -7.07
CA LEU A 55 7.30 -10.99 -6.19
C LEU A 55 6.04 -11.82 -5.87
N ASN A 56 5.79 -12.84 -6.67
CA ASN A 56 4.59 -13.67 -6.57
C ASN A 56 4.87 -15.17 -6.32
N ARG A 57 6.12 -15.52 -6.08
CA ARG A 57 6.56 -16.88 -5.75
C ARG A 57 7.31 -16.92 -4.42
N ARG A 58 7.15 -18.01 -3.66
CA ARG A 58 7.86 -18.19 -2.38
C ARG A 58 9.40 -18.18 -2.56
N SER A 59 9.90 -18.64 -3.70
CA SER A 59 11.34 -18.59 -4.02
C SER A 59 11.88 -17.16 -4.13
N GLN A 60 11.04 -16.22 -4.55
CA GLN A 60 11.40 -14.80 -4.66
C GLN A 60 11.19 -14.06 -3.33
N LEU A 61 10.18 -14.47 -2.55
CA LEU A 61 9.73 -13.74 -1.37
C LEU A 61 9.47 -14.68 -0.19
N GLU A 62 10.49 -14.84 0.65
CA GLU A 62 10.39 -15.57 1.91
C GLU A 62 9.98 -14.63 3.04
N LEU A 63 8.80 -14.88 3.64
CA LEU A 63 8.22 -14.10 4.73
C LEU A 63 7.92 -14.96 5.98
N GLU A 64 8.37 -16.21 6.01
CA GLU A 64 8.18 -17.05 7.19
C GLU A 64 8.87 -16.45 8.41
N GLY A 65 8.15 -16.38 9.53
CA GLY A 65 8.67 -15.74 10.75
C GLY A 65 8.79 -14.23 10.68
N CYS A 66 8.36 -13.59 9.59
CA CYS A 66 8.40 -12.15 9.42
C CYS A 66 7.60 -11.44 10.53
N ARG A 67 8.23 -10.47 11.20
CA ARG A 67 7.54 -9.60 12.16
C ARG A 67 6.59 -8.63 11.44
N ASN A 68 5.65 -8.04 12.17
CA ASN A 68 4.84 -6.94 11.65
C ASN A 68 5.75 -5.81 11.16
N SER A 69 5.41 -5.24 10.00
CA SER A 69 6.23 -4.23 9.31
C SER A 69 7.68 -4.67 9.03
N GLY A 70 7.92 -5.98 8.93
CA GLY A 70 9.13 -6.57 8.37
C GLY A 70 8.98 -6.85 6.87
N GLY A 71 9.77 -7.75 6.29
CA GLY A 71 9.64 -8.17 4.89
C GLY A 71 10.16 -7.14 3.88
N ILE A 72 9.32 -6.75 2.91
CA ILE A 72 9.71 -5.93 1.76
C ILE A 72 9.55 -4.45 2.04
N TYR A 73 10.70 -3.76 2.11
CA TYR A 73 10.81 -2.31 2.25
C TYR A 73 10.76 -1.62 0.87
N ALA A 74 11.15 -0.35 0.80
CA ALA A 74 11.00 0.47 -0.39
C ALA A 74 11.59 -0.19 -1.65
N PRO A 75 10.76 -0.45 -2.68
CA PRO A 75 11.22 -0.90 -3.97
C PRO A 75 11.56 0.29 -4.87
N THR A 76 12.49 0.08 -5.79
CA THR A 76 12.70 0.97 -6.93
C THR A 76 12.48 0.21 -8.22
N ILE A 77 11.67 0.78 -9.14
CA ILE A 77 11.50 0.26 -10.50
C ILE A 77 12.21 1.14 -11.50
N ARG A 78 12.93 0.50 -12.46
CA ARG A 78 13.57 1.20 -13.59
C ARG A 78 13.39 0.38 -14.87
N TYR A 79 13.42 1.07 -16.01
CA TYR A 79 13.41 0.45 -17.33
C TYR A 79 14.66 0.87 -18.11
N HIS A 80 15.39 -0.11 -18.64
CA HIS A 80 16.58 0.14 -19.42
C HIS A 80 16.69 -0.87 -20.56
N LYS A 81 16.78 -0.39 -21.81
CA LYS A 81 17.03 -1.19 -23.03
C LYS A 81 16.15 -2.43 -23.16
N GLY A 82 14.85 -2.29 -22.97
CA GLY A 82 13.90 -3.39 -23.15
C GLY A 82 13.68 -4.25 -21.91
N MET A 83 14.32 -3.93 -20.78
CA MET A 83 14.25 -4.70 -19.55
C MET A 83 13.76 -3.84 -18.38
N PHE A 84 12.82 -4.35 -17.62
CA PHE A 84 12.43 -3.80 -16.32
C PHE A 84 13.28 -4.41 -15.22
N TYR A 85 13.69 -3.58 -14.27
CA TYR A 85 14.43 -3.97 -13.08
C TYR A 85 13.66 -3.46 -11.87
N MET A 86 13.42 -4.32 -10.89
CA MET A 86 12.91 -3.94 -9.57
C MET A 86 13.94 -4.36 -8.53
N ILE A 87 14.36 -3.40 -7.71
CA ILE A 87 15.29 -3.61 -6.60
C ILE A 87 14.61 -3.24 -5.29
N THR A 88 14.86 -4.01 -4.23
CA THR A 88 14.29 -3.77 -2.91
C THR A 88 15.11 -4.45 -1.81
N THR A 89 14.69 -4.27 -0.56
CA THR A 89 15.26 -4.93 0.62
C THR A 89 14.23 -5.85 1.25
N ASN A 90 14.57 -7.13 1.45
CA ASN A 90 13.85 -7.99 2.39
C ASN A 90 14.56 -7.99 3.74
N VAL A 91 14.06 -7.19 4.69
CA VAL A 91 14.66 -7.06 6.03
C VAL A 91 14.49 -8.29 6.91
N THR A 92 13.63 -9.22 6.53
CA THR A 92 13.43 -10.50 7.25
C THR A 92 14.41 -11.57 6.77
N SER A 93 14.94 -11.46 5.54
CA SER A 93 15.78 -12.46 4.90
C SER A 93 17.18 -11.90 4.57
N ARG A 94 17.65 -12.03 3.33
CA ARG A 94 19.03 -11.80 2.92
C ARG A 94 19.40 -10.34 2.60
N GLY A 95 18.46 -9.40 2.73
CA GLY A 95 18.70 -7.98 2.48
C GLY A 95 18.36 -7.55 1.04
N ASN A 96 19.27 -6.83 0.38
CA ASN A 96 19.03 -6.20 -0.93
C ASN A 96 19.13 -7.19 -2.10
N PHE A 97 18.22 -7.06 -3.06
CA PHE A 97 18.22 -7.89 -4.27
C PHE A 97 17.53 -7.21 -5.45
N VAL A 98 17.86 -7.66 -6.67
CA VAL A 98 17.22 -7.26 -7.93
C VAL A 98 16.44 -8.45 -8.50
N VAL A 99 15.27 -8.17 -9.06
CA VAL A 99 14.57 -9.03 -10.01
C VAL A 99 14.34 -8.27 -11.31
N HIS A 100 14.28 -8.96 -12.43
CA HIS A 100 14.13 -8.33 -13.75
C HIS A 100 13.19 -9.12 -14.67
N THR A 101 12.63 -8.46 -15.68
CA THR A 101 11.80 -9.06 -16.72
C THR A 101 11.79 -8.20 -17.98
N ASP A 102 11.60 -8.80 -19.13
CA ASP A 102 11.32 -8.11 -20.40
C ASP A 102 9.82 -7.86 -20.62
N ASN A 103 8.96 -8.49 -19.80
CA ASN A 103 7.52 -8.33 -19.84
C ASN A 103 6.98 -8.00 -18.46
N ILE A 104 6.56 -6.76 -18.25
CA ILE A 104 6.09 -6.24 -16.95
C ILE A 104 4.93 -7.05 -16.33
N GLU A 105 4.06 -7.64 -17.15
CA GLU A 105 2.94 -8.49 -16.74
C GLU A 105 3.29 -9.98 -16.73
N GLY A 106 4.53 -10.33 -17.09
CA GLY A 106 5.04 -11.70 -17.15
C GLY A 106 5.72 -12.14 -15.85
N ASP A 107 6.50 -13.22 -16.00
CA ASP A 107 7.30 -13.74 -14.89
C ASP A 107 8.55 -12.90 -14.66
N TRP A 108 8.79 -12.55 -13.41
CA TRP A 108 10.02 -11.91 -12.95
C TRP A 108 11.09 -12.96 -12.61
N SER A 109 12.35 -12.63 -12.77
CA SER A 109 13.48 -13.52 -12.45
C SER A 109 13.50 -13.95 -10.98
N GLU A 110 14.31 -14.94 -10.65
CA GLU A 110 14.71 -15.19 -9.26
C GLU A 110 15.61 -14.04 -8.77
N PRO A 111 15.67 -13.79 -7.43
CA PRO A 111 16.44 -12.70 -6.84
C PRO A 111 17.95 -12.79 -7.10
N ALA A 112 18.53 -11.76 -7.67
CA ALA A 112 19.97 -11.52 -7.72
C ALA A 112 20.37 -10.74 -6.47
N TRP A 113 20.94 -11.41 -5.47
CA TRP A 113 21.27 -10.85 -4.16
C TRP A 113 22.53 -9.99 -4.21
N ILE A 114 22.52 -8.88 -3.47
CA ILE A 114 23.59 -7.89 -3.43
C ILE A 114 24.26 -7.91 -2.07
N ASP A 115 25.58 -8.01 -2.03
CA ASP A 115 26.38 -8.00 -0.78
C ASP A 115 26.59 -6.55 -0.27
N GLN A 116 25.47 -5.92 0.08
CA GLN A 116 25.42 -4.59 0.66
C GLN A 116 24.30 -4.52 1.70
N GLY A 117 24.65 -4.15 2.92
CA GLY A 117 23.67 -3.84 3.96
C GLY A 117 23.00 -2.48 3.73
N GLY A 118 22.01 -2.16 4.56
CA GLY A 118 21.18 -0.97 4.45
C GLY A 118 19.83 -1.27 3.83
N ILE A 119 19.04 -0.23 3.59
CA ILE A 119 17.69 -0.31 3.03
C ILE A 119 17.53 0.68 1.87
N ASP A 120 16.40 0.60 1.20
CA ASP A 120 15.94 1.52 0.13
C ASP A 120 16.94 1.63 -1.03
N PRO A 121 17.28 0.50 -1.66
CA PRO A 121 18.20 0.52 -2.78
C PRO A 121 17.54 1.09 -4.04
N SER A 122 18.31 1.82 -4.85
CA SER A 122 17.90 2.23 -6.19
C SER A 122 18.96 1.97 -7.24
N LEU A 123 18.53 1.97 -8.50
CA LEU A 123 19.40 1.81 -9.68
C LEU A 123 19.32 3.06 -10.56
N PHE A 124 20.46 3.43 -11.12
CA PHE A 124 20.59 4.50 -12.09
C PHE A 124 21.54 4.07 -13.22
N TRP A 125 21.18 4.29 -14.48
CA TRP A 125 22.05 4.08 -15.64
C TRP A 125 22.59 5.41 -16.16
N ASP A 126 23.90 5.49 -16.33
CA ASP A 126 24.56 6.63 -16.94
C ASP A 126 24.59 6.51 -18.49
N ASP A 127 25.05 7.56 -19.18
CA ASP A 127 25.10 7.64 -20.64
C ASP A 127 26.01 6.57 -21.29
N ASP A 128 26.96 6.03 -20.52
CA ASP A 128 27.86 4.95 -20.96
C ASP A 128 27.34 3.54 -20.66
N ASP A 129 26.06 3.42 -20.25
CA ASP A 129 25.41 2.18 -19.85
C ASP A 129 25.88 1.59 -18.51
N THR A 130 26.74 2.27 -17.78
CA THR A 130 27.11 1.84 -16.43
C THR A 130 25.89 1.93 -15.50
N CYS A 131 25.56 0.81 -14.85
CA CYS A 131 24.51 0.77 -13.83
C CYS A 131 25.11 1.07 -12.46
N TYR A 132 24.59 2.09 -11.80
CA TYR A 132 24.94 2.47 -10.43
C TYR A 132 23.85 2.06 -9.46
N TYR A 133 24.27 1.51 -8.36
CA TYR A 133 23.47 1.23 -7.17
C TYR A 133 23.68 2.32 -6.13
N CYS A 134 22.64 2.71 -5.41
CA CYS A 134 22.76 3.44 -4.16
C CYS A 134 21.72 2.99 -3.13
N SER A 135 22.06 3.07 -1.85
CA SER A 135 21.18 2.77 -0.71
C SER A 135 21.66 3.48 0.55
N THR A 136 20.88 3.39 1.63
CA THR A 136 21.45 3.67 2.95
C THR A 136 22.59 2.68 3.25
N GLY A 137 23.57 3.10 4.02
CA GLY A 137 24.66 2.21 4.39
C GLY A 137 25.61 2.80 5.41
N VAL A 138 26.65 2.02 5.71
CA VAL A 138 27.79 2.45 6.54
C VAL A 138 29.06 2.11 5.76
N LEU A 139 29.91 3.10 5.53
CA LEU A 139 31.22 2.93 4.93
C LEU A 139 32.27 3.56 5.85
N ASP A 140 33.30 2.80 6.21
CA ASP A 140 34.37 3.22 7.12
C ASP A 140 33.86 3.81 8.47
N GLY A 141 32.73 3.27 8.96
CA GLY A 141 32.10 3.70 10.20
C GLY A 141 31.19 4.92 10.07
N VAL A 142 31.10 5.52 8.88
CA VAL A 142 30.22 6.67 8.60
C VAL A 142 28.92 6.20 7.97
N ARG A 143 27.79 6.64 8.55
CA ARG A 143 26.44 6.35 8.03
C ARG A 143 26.03 7.38 6.98
N GLY A 144 25.46 6.94 5.88
CA GLY A 144 24.96 7.81 4.83
C GLY A 144 24.48 7.03 3.63
N ILE A 145 24.58 7.62 2.44
CA ILE A 145 24.23 6.99 1.17
C ILE A 145 25.50 6.42 0.55
N VAL A 146 25.50 5.10 0.38
CA VAL A 146 26.58 4.32 -0.25
C VAL A 146 26.21 4.03 -1.70
N ALA A 147 27.14 4.21 -2.62
CA ALA A 147 26.96 3.93 -4.05
C ALA A 147 28.15 3.17 -4.64
N PHE A 148 27.88 2.39 -5.68
CA PHE A 148 28.88 1.65 -6.47
C PHE A 148 28.28 1.25 -7.81
N ALA A 149 29.13 0.86 -8.77
CA ALA A 149 28.67 0.25 -10.02
C ALA A 149 28.35 -1.23 -9.81
N ILE A 150 27.29 -1.71 -10.50
CA ILE A 150 26.75 -3.06 -10.30
C ILE A 150 26.39 -3.70 -11.64
N ASN A 151 26.48 -5.02 -11.73
CA ASN A 151 25.77 -5.80 -12.73
C ASN A 151 24.35 -6.11 -12.21
N PRO A 152 23.30 -5.46 -12.71
CA PRO A 152 21.94 -5.61 -12.18
C PRO A 152 21.31 -6.98 -12.47
N MET A 153 21.86 -7.76 -13.41
CA MET A 153 21.38 -9.11 -13.73
C MET A 153 21.87 -10.16 -12.72
N THR A 154 23.04 -9.94 -12.11
CA THR A 154 23.67 -10.91 -11.21
C THR A 154 23.78 -10.44 -9.75
N GLY A 155 23.63 -9.13 -9.51
CA GLY A 155 23.87 -8.51 -8.21
C GLY A 155 25.38 -8.29 -7.91
N GLU A 156 26.28 -8.56 -8.85
CA GLU A 156 27.71 -8.43 -8.69
C GLU A 156 28.15 -6.96 -8.61
N ILE A 157 28.88 -6.61 -7.56
CA ILE A 157 29.50 -5.28 -7.38
C ILE A 157 30.76 -5.21 -8.25
N ILE A 158 30.83 -4.23 -9.18
CA ILE A 158 31.90 -4.11 -10.18
C ILE A 158 32.81 -2.90 -10.00
N SER A 159 32.62 -2.11 -8.94
CA SER A 159 33.51 -0.99 -8.57
C SER A 159 33.73 -0.94 -7.07
N ASP A 160 34.63 -0.07 -6.61
CA ASP A 160 34.74 0.29 -5.20
C ASP A 160 33.44 0.93 -4.71
N LYS A 161 33.19 0.80 -3.40
CA LYS A 161 32.08 1.45 -2.71
C LYS A 161 32.45 2.87 -2.32
N HIS A 162 31.53 3.83 -2.50
CA HIS A 162 31.70 5.23 -2.15
C HIS A 162 30.59 5.70 -1.22
N LEU A 163 30.93 6.43 -0.16
CA LEU A 163 29.99 7.22 0.60
C LEU A 163 29.80 8.54 -0.13
N ILE A 164 28.64 8.71 -0.80
CA ILE A 164 28.41 9.87 -1.67
C ILE A 164 27.69 11.02 -0.96
N SER A 165 26.99 10.76 0.16
CA SER A 165 26.32 11.78 0.97
C SER A 165 26.04 11.28 2.39
N GLU A 166 26.08 12.18 3.36
CA GLU A 166 25.58 11.95 4.73
C GLU A 166 24.17 12.54 4.93
N GLY A 167 23.55 13.05 3.87
CA GLY A 167 22.26 13.74 3.90
C GLY A 167 22.38 15.26 3.89
N CYS A 168 21.23 15.95 4.05
CA CYS A 168 21.13 17.41 4.07
C CYS A 168 20.86 17.96 5.48
N GLY A 169 21.25 17.23 6.53
CA GLY A 169 21.14 17.64 7.93
C GLY A 169 19.86 17.17 8.64
N GLY A 170 19.05 16.32 8.01
CA GLY A 170 17.97 15.58 8.65
C GLY A 170 18.44 14.29 9.29
N GLN A 171 17.59 13.70 10.14
CA GLN A 171 17.81 12.35 10.63
C GLN A 171 17.34 11.32 9.58
N CYS A 172 17.86 10.10 9.64
CA CYS A 172 17.41 8.99 8.79
C CYS A 172 17.45 9.35 7.29
N ALA A 173 18.64 9.70 6.77
CA ALA A 173 18.81 9.82 5.33
C ALA A 173 18.57 8.46 4.67
N GLU A 174 17.51 8.35 3.84
CA GLU A 174 17.02 7.10 3.24
C GLU A 174 16.37 7.36 1.87
N GLY A 175 15.89 6.34 1.16
CA GLY A 175 15.23 6.47 -0.13
C GLY A 175 16.03 7.19 -1.21
N PRO A 176 17.34 6.89 -1.41
CA PRO A 176 18.15 7.67 -2.35
C PRO A 176 17.80 7.34 -3.79
N HIS A 177 17.65 8.37 -4.63
CA HIS A 177 17.55 8.24 -6.07
C HIS A 177 18.56 9.16 -6.78
N ILE A 178 19.30 8.61 -7.75
CA ILE A 178 20.20 9.38 -8.61
C ILE A 178 19.52 9.66 -9.95
N TYR A 179 19.63 10.89 -10.42
CA TYR A 179 19.17 11.34 -11.74
C TYR A 179 20.27 12.10 -12.45
N LYS A 180 20.21 12.19 -13.77
CA LYS A 180 21.09 13.03 -14.59
C LYS A 180 20.24 13.97 -15.45
N LYS A 181 20.51 15.26 -15.33
CA LYS A 181 19.84 16.30 -16.11
C LYS A 181 20.81 17.42 -16.45
N ASP A 182 20.84 17.81 -17.74
CA ASP A 182 21.69 18.91 -18.24
C ASP A 182 23.18 18.75 -17.84
N GLY A 183 23.68 17.50 -17.84
CA GLY A 183 25.07 17.15 -17.51
C GLY A 183 25.39 17.15 -16.00
N MET A 184 24.42 17.41 -15.14
CA MET A 184 24.55 17.35 -13.67
C MET A 184 23.89 16.10 -13.11
N TYR A 185 24.49 15.52 -12.08
CA TYR A 185 23.90 14.45 -11.28
C TYR A 185 23.16 15.04 -10.10
N TYR A 186 21.96 14.52 -9.86
CA TYR A 186 21.11 14.88 -8.74
C TYR A 186 20.94 13.67 -7.83
N LEU A 187 21.10 13.88 -6.53
CA LEU A 187 20.83 12.87 -5.51
C LEU A 187 19.67 13.36 -4.66
N MET A 188 18.54 12.70 -4.76
CA MET A 188 17.34 12.94 -3.96
C MET A 188 17.33 11.99 -2.78
N ILE A 189 16.93 12.46 -1.59
CA ILE A 189 16.99 11.70 -0.33
C ILE A 189 15.82 12.08 0.56
N ALA A 190 15.12 11.07 1.09
CA ALA A 190 14.17 11.25 2.16
C ALA A 190 14.90 11.43 3.50
N GLU A 191 14.40 12.31 4.34
CA GLU A 191 14.94 12.57 5.67
C GLU A 191 13.83 12.80 6.71
N GLY A 192 14.18 12.76 7.98
CA GLY A 192 13.27 13.02 9.12
C GLY A 192 12.58 11.77 9.65
N GLY A 193 12.79 10.62 9.02
CA GLY A 193 12.04 9.39 9.28
C GLY A 193 10.58 9.50 8.81
N THR A 194 9.90 8.38 8.61
CA THR A 194 8.54 8.33 8.04
C THR A 194 7.45 8.73 9.07
N GLU A 195 7.69 9.87 9.72
CA GLU A 195 6.82 10.48 10.75
C GLU A 195 6.57 11.96 10.42
N TYR A 196 6.18 12.74 11.43
CA TYR A 196 5.84 14.16 11.29
C TYR A 196 6.95 15.04 10.69
N ALA A 197 8.24 14.68 10.92
CA ALA A 197 9.38 15.43 10.39
C ALA A 197 9.80 15.00 8.98
N HIS A 198 9.10 14.04 8.38
CA HIS A 198 9.40 13.51 7.07
C HIS A 198 9.43 14.59 6.00
N ARG A 199 10.41 14.50 5.12
CA ARG A 199 10.66 15.48 4.07
C ARG A 199 11.50 14.87 2.96
N GLU A 200 11.50 15.50 1.80
CA GLU A 200 12.39 15.18 0.70
C GLU A 200 13.41 16.30 0.47
N THR A 201 14.67 15.92 0.28
CA THR A 201 15.78 16.82 0.00
C THR A 201 16.49 16.41 -1.29
N ILE A 202 17.19 17.36 -1.92
CA ILE A 202 17.94 17.09 -3.14
C ILE A 202 19.29 17.81 -3.12
N GLN A 203 20.28 17.20 -3.75
CA GLN A 203 21.64 17.69 -3.89
C GLN A 203 22.08 17.50 -5.35
N ARG A 204 23.10 18.21 -5.83
CA ARG A 204 23.66 18.03 -7.17
C ARG A 204 25.18 18.02 -7.20
N ALA A 205 25.75 17.36 -8.20
CA ALA A 205 27.20 17.25 -8.43
C ALA A 205 27.51 17.19 -9.92
N ALA A 206 28.76 17.47 -10.28
CA ALA A 206 29.27 17.29 -11.66
C ALA A 206 29.70 15.83 -11.95
N SER A 207 29.77 14.98 -10.92
CA SER A 207 30.13 13.57 -11.02
C SER A 207 29.16 12.72 -10.20
N VAL A 208 28.88 11.50 -10.63
CA VAL A 208 28.06 10.53 -9.88
C VAL A 208 28.60 10.25 -8.48
N TRP A 209 29.90 10.39 -8.29
CA TRP A 209 30.60 10.21 -7.01
C TRP A 209 30.61 11.46 -6.12
N GLY A 210 30.03 12.57 -6.60
CA GLY A 210 30.05 13.85 -5.88
C GLY A 210 31.30 14.69 -6.15
N PRO A 211 31.65 15.64 -5.25
CA PRO A 211 30.90 15.99 -4.06
C PRO A 211 29.53 16.63 -4.38
N TYR A 212 28.51 16.21 -3.70
CA TYR A 212 27.16 16.74 -3.86
C TYR A 212 26.94 18.00 -3.05
N THR A 213 26.36 19.03 -3.67
CA THR A 213 25.98 20.30 -3.03
C THR A 213 24.47 20.32 -2.80
N PRO A 214 24.00 20.51 -1.56
CA PRO A 214 22.57 20.59 -1.26
C PRO A 214 21.87 21.75 -1.98
N CYS A 215 20.59 21.53 -2.35
CA CYS A 215 19.72 22.60 -2.80
C CYS A 215 19.55 23.64 -1.70
N PRO A 216 19.72 24.95 -2.01
CA PRO A 216 19.58 26.00 -1.00
C PRO A 216 18.15 26.11 -0.44
N ASP A 217 17.15 25.64 -1.20
CA ASP A 217 15.74 25.69 -0.83
C ASP A 217 15.23 24.36 -0.25
N ASN A 218 16.14 23.45 0.17
CA ASN A 218 15.72 22.20 0.86
C ASN A 218 14.95 22.48 2.15
N PRO A 219 13.95 21.66 2.49
CA PRO A 219 13.44 20.51 1.74
C PRO A 219 12.59 20.92 0.54
N ILE A 220 12.67 20.12 -0.55
CA ILE A 220 11.86 20.37 -1.75
C ILE A 220 10.38 20.01 -1.56
N ILE A 221 10.06 19.12 -0.61
CA ILE A 221 8.71 18.86 -0.13
C ILE A 221 8.72 18.57 1.37
N SER A 222 7.79 19.16 2.10
CA SER A 222 7.51 18.87 3.52
C SER A 222 6.20 19.51 3.94
N HIS A 223 5.39 18.80 4.72
CA HIS A 223 4.17 19.35 5.35
C HIS A 223 4.34 19.66 6.84
N LYS A 224 5.54 19.50 7.40
CA LYS A 224 5.82 19.68 8.84
C LYS A 224 5.32 21.03 9.40
N GLU A 225 5.51 22.11 8.66
CA GLU A 225 5.10 23.45 9.09
C GLU A 225 3.60 23.73 8.81
N TYR A 226 2.94 22.88 8.00
CA TYR A 226 1.55 23.01 7.62
C TYR A 226 0.62 22.19 8.53
N LYS A 227 0.66 22.47 9.83
CA LYS A 227 -0.05 21.72 10.89
C LYS A 227 -1.57 21.61 10.70
N LYS A 228 -2.17 22.44 9.86
CA LYS A 228 -3.60 22.37 9.54
C LYS A 228 -3.91 21.52 8.32
N SER A 229 -2.91 21.18 7.50
CA SER A 229 -3.12 20.31 6.35
C SER A 229 -3.57 18.92 6.79
N GLU A 230 -4.51 18.34 6.07
CA GLU A 230 -4.88 16.94 6.22
C GLU A 230 -3.76 16.00 5.78
N ILE A 231 -2.98 16.42 4.75
CA ILE A 231 -1.80 15.69 4.27
C ILE A 231 -0.62 16.00 5.19
N GLN A 232 0.05 14.95 5.67
CA GLN A 232 1.21 15.05 6.55
C GLN A 232 2.26 13.99 6.19
N ALA A 233 3.42 14.04 6.83
CA ALA A 233 4.52 13.07 6.72
C ALA A 233 4.96 12.81 5.27
N THR A 234 5.06 13.86 4.44
CA THR A 234 5.39 13.76 3.02
C THR A 234 6.88 13.58 2.78
N GLY A 235 7.26 12.65 1.91
CA GLY A 235 8.65 12.34 1.55
C GLY A 235 8.77 11.03 0.81
N HIS A 236 9.95 10.45 0.76
CA HIS A 236 10.30 9.20 0.08
C HIS A 236 9.80 9.21 -1.37
N ALA A 237 10.38 10.10 -2.16
CA ALA A 237 9.87 10.48 -3.46
C ALA A 237 10.69 9.91 -4.62
N ASP A 238 10.06 9.80 -5.79
CA ASP A 238 10.73 9.49 -7.06
C ASP A 238 10.29 10.48 -8.14
N LEU A 239 11.25 10.95 -8.97
CA LEU A 239 11.05 11.92 -10.05
C LEU A 239 10.87 11.22 -11.39
N ILE A 240 9.95 11.73 -12.21
CA ILE A 240 9.71 11.26 -13.57
C ILE A 240 9.37 12.43 -14.50
N ASP A 241 9.80 12.35 -15.77
CA ASP A 241 9.33 13.22 -16.82
C ASP A 241 8.24 12.55 -17.68
N ASP A 242 7.45 13.37 -18.37
CA ASP A 242 6.51 12.88 -19.38
C ASP A 242 7.01 13.17 -20.81
N GLU A 243 6.27 12.71 -21.80
CA GLU A 243 6.60 12.89 -23.24
C GLU A 243 6.60 14.37 -23.69
N ASN A 244 5.97 15.27 -22.90
CA ASN A 244 5.89 16.70 -23.15
C ASN A 244 7.00 17.48 -22.46
N GLY A 245 7.87 16.79 -21.70
CA GLY A 245 8.95 17.39 -20.92
C GLY A 245 8.52 18.02 -19.62
N ASN A 246 7.28 17.78 -19.16
CA ASN A 246 6.87 18.11 -17.81
C ASN A 246 7.48 17.13 -16.81
N TRP A 247 7.73 17.60 -15.60
CA TRP A 247 8.29 16.79 -14.52
C TRP A 247 7.28 16.60 -13.40
N TRP A 248 7.34 15.42 -12.80
CA TRP A 248 6.43 14.99 -11.76
C TRP A 248 7.18 14.34 -10.61
N LEU A 249 6.65 14.50 -9.40
CA LEU A 249 7.14 13.83 -8.20
C LEU A 249 6.04 12.93 -7.67
N VAL A 250 6.29 11.61 -7.60
CA VAL A 250 5.49 10.69 -6.78
C VAL A 250 6.15 10.57 -5.42
N PHE A 251 5.37 10.51 -4.35
CA PHE A 251 5.88 10.46 -2.98
C PHE A 251 4.84 9.88 -2.03
N LEU A 252 5.28 9.43 -0.87
CA LEU A 252 4.36 9.03 0.17
C LEU A 252 3.90 10.20 1.02
N GLY A 253 2.71 10.05 1.59
CA GLY A 253 2.15 10.91 2.63
C GLY A 253 1.06 10.16 3.38
N ILE A 254 0.52 10.77 4.42
CA ILE A 254 -0.65 10.28 5.16
C ILE A 254 -1.79 11.28 5.05
N ARG A 255 -3.03 10.78 5.06
CA ARG A 255 -4.22 11.58 5.37
C ARG A 255 -4.60 11.33 6.82
N ARG A 256 -4.51 12.36 7.65
CA ARG A 256 -4.90 12.25 9.05
C ARG A 256 -6.41 12.44 9.23
N PHE A 257 -7.02 11.74 10.18
CA PHE A 257 -8.44 11.86 10.48
C PHE A 257 -8.75 12.69 11.74
N SER A 258 -7.75 13.22 12.43
CA SER A 258 -7.95 14.08 13.60
C SER A 258 -6.88 15.16 13.68
N HIS A 259 -7.01 16.08 14.65
CA HIS A 259 -6.00 17.10 14.94
C HIS A 259 -4.66 16.52 15.44
N ALA A 260 -4.65 15.30 15.98
CA ALA A 260 -3.46 14.48 16.12
C ALA A 260 -3.10 13.86 14.75
N LEU A 261 -1.89 13.31 14.59
CA LEU A 261 -1.46 12.67 13.34
C LEU A 261 -2.07 11.29 13.11
N LEU A 262 -3.18 10.98 13.74
CA LEU A 262 -3.81 9.66 13.64
C LEU A 262 -4.19 9.34 12.20
N HIS A 263 -3.68 8.23 11.68
CA HIS A 263 -3.99 7.70 10.36
C HIS A 263 -4.08 6.17 10.40
N ASN A 264 -5.14 5.62 9.83
CA ASN A 264 -5.39 4.18 9.78
C ASN A 264 -5.30 3.60 8.36
N LEU A 265 -5.36 4.45 7.32
CA LEU A 265 -5.23 4.01 5.92
C LEU A 265 -3.80 3.63 5.55
N GLY A 266 -2.82 3.96 6.40
CA GLY A 266 -1.40 3.82 6.11
C GLY A 266 -0.85 5.01 5.33
N ARG A 267 0.38 4.86 4.86
CA ARG A 267 1.02 5.83 3.95
C ARG A 267 0.54 5.54 2.54
N GLU A 268 0.16 6.58 1.82
CA GLU A 268 -0.50 6.56 0.52
C GLU A 268 0.40 7.19 -0.54
N THR A 269 0.14 6.95 -1.82
CA THR A 269 0.91 7.55 -2.92
C THR A 269 0.27 8.83 -3.42
N PHE A 270 1.04 9.90 -3.45
CA PHE A 270 0.68 11.24 -3.91
C PHE A 270 1.45 11.64 -5.17
N LEU A 271 0.95 12.68 -5.85
CA LEU A 271 1.56 13.27 -7.04
C LEU A 271 1.67 14.79 -6.90
N ALA A 272 2.79 15.34 -7.35
CA ALA A 272 2.97 16.79 -7.49
C ALA A 272 3.62 17.13 -8.83
N PRO A 273 3.24 18.25 -9.48
CA PRO A 273 3.98 18.79 -10.60
C PRO A 273 5.30 19.40 -10.10
N VAL A 274 6.34 19.32 -10.95
CA VAL A 274 7.66 19.84 -10.68
C VAL A 274 8.06 20.80 -11.80
N THR A 275 8.53 21.97 -11.44
CA THR A 275 9.19 22.91 -12.36
C THR A 275 10.67 23.01 -12.04
N TRP A 276 11.49 23.41 -13.01
CA TRP A 276 12.93 23.60 -12.80
C TRP A 276 13.27 25.09 -12.81
N LYS A 277 13.94 25.54 -11.74
CA LYS A 277 14.39 26.93 -11.60
C LYS A 277 15.84 26.94 -11.15
N ASP A 278 16.69 27.65 -11.87
CA ASP A 278 18.15 27.79 -11.59
C ASP A 278 18.86 26.42 -11.45
N GLY A 279 18.36 25.40 -12.20
CA GLY A 279 18.85 24.02 -12.16
C GLY A 279 18.44 23.25 -10.91
N TRP A 280 17.37 23.65 -10.22
CA TRP A 280 16.79 22.93 -9.08
C TRP A 280 15.31 22.63 -9.28
N PRO A 281 14.80 21.45 -8.81
CA PRO A 281 13.39 21.15 -8.88
C PRO A 281 12.61 21.94 -7.83
N VAL A 282 11.49 22.49 -8.24
CA VAL A 282 10.55 23.25 -7.41
C VAL A 282 9.23 22.50 -7.43
N VAL A 283 8.81 21.98 -6.29
CA VAL A 283 7.67 21.06 -6.14
C VAL A 283 6.41 21.83 -5.75
N GLY A 284 5.27 21.34 -6.25
CA GLY A 284 3.95 21.85 -5.93
C GLY A 284 3.54 23.06 -6.75
N TYR A 285 2.24 23.33 -6.74
CA TYR A 285 1.62 24.36 -7.57
C TYR A 285 2.15 25.77 -7.32
N ASN A 286 2.44 26.09 -6.05
CA ASN A 286 2.95 27.41 -5.63
C ASN A 286 4.46 27.42 -5.42
N GLY A 287 5.17 26.34 -5.70
CA GLY A 287 6.61 26.22 -5.50
C GLY A 287 7.05 26.31 -4.04
N ASN A 288 6.18 25.98 -3.11
CA ASN A 288 6.42 26.06 -1.67
C ASN A 288 6.66 24.68 -1.01
N GLY A 289 6.81 23.63 -1.82
CA GLY A 289 7.03 22.27 -1.32
C GLY A 289 5.85 21.67 -0.58
N THR A 290 4.63 22.09 -0.93
CA THR A 290 3.39 21.52 -0.38
C THR A 290 2.43 21.08 -1.48
N VAL A 291 1.51 20.19 -1.13
CA VAL A 291 0.47 19.69 -2.00
C VAL A 291 -0.88 19.75 -1.32
N GLU A 292 -1.92 19.81 -2.14
CA GLU A 292 -3.31 19.80 -1.69
C GLU A 292 -3.99 18.48 -2.10
N LEU A 293 -5.13 18.18 -1.48
CA LEU A 293 -5.95 17.04 -1.87
C LEU A 293 -6.49 17.15 -3.30
N VAL A 294 -6.65 18.37 -3.78
CA VAL A 294 -7.03 18.66 -5.16
C VAL A 294 -5.97 19.56 -5.79
N MET A 295 -5.37 19.10 -6.88
CA MET A 295 -4.33 19.79 -7.60
C MET A 295 -4.78 20.10 -9.03
N ASP A 296 -4.22 21.14 -9.65
CA ASP A 296 -4.38 21.47 -11.07
C ASP A 296 -3.03 21.43 -11.77
N ALA A 297 -2.92 20.58 -12.80
CA ALA A 297 -1.69 20.45 -13.56
C ALA A 297 -1.93 19.93 -14.98
N PRO A 298 -1.01 20.12 -15.94
CA PRO A 298 -1.11 19.61 -17.31
C PRO A 298 -0.74 18.12 -17.35
N LEU A 299 -1.66 17.25 -16.91
CA LEU A 299 -1.46 15.79 -16.87
C LEU A 299 -1.17 15.22 -18.27
N PRO A 300 -0.24 14.24 -18.40
CA PRO A 300 0.05 13.56 -19.67
C PRO A 300 -1.14 12.68 -20.11
N GLY A 301 -1.14 12.27 -21.39
CA GLY A 301 -2.05 11.26 -21.94
C GLY A 301 -3.55 11.58 -21.89
N LEU A 302 -3.94 12.76 -21.41
CA LEU A 302 -5.33 13.20 -21.35
C LEU A 302 -5.69 13.98 -22.62
N GLY A 303 -5.93 13.28 -23.74
CA GLY A 303 -6.70 13.84 -24.82
C GLY A 303 -8.15 14.17 -24.37
N GLU A 304 -8.90 14.95 -25.17
CA GLU A 304 -10.25 15.46 -24.82
C GLU A 304 -11.27 14.42 -24.31
N ARG A 305 -11.00 13.12 -24.45
CA ARG A 305 -11.90 12.02 -24.04
C ARG A 305 -11.91 11.69 -22.56
N VAL A 306 -10.82 11.95 -21.82
CA VAL A 306 -10.72 11.54 -20.41
C VAL A 306 -11.22 12.62 -19.46
N SER A 307 -11.27 13.88 -19.90
CA SER A 307 -11.67 15.02 -19.06
C SER A 307 -13.17 15.03 -18.69
N LYS A 308 -14.02 14.26 -19.36
CA LYS A 308 -15.49 14.31 -19.14
C LYS A 308 -16.06 13.12 -18.35
N GLU A 309 -15.39 11.98 -18.30
CA GLU A 309 -15.94 10.76 -17.67
C GLU A 309 -15.58 10.60 -16.18
N ASN A 310 -14.54 11.29 -15.69
CA ASN A 310 -14.07 11.16 -14.32
C ASN A 310 -14.23 12.43 -13.47
N ILE A 311 -14.82 13.48 -13.99
CA ILE A 311 -15.14 14.70 -13.25
C ILE A 311 -16.66 14.86 -13.23
N HIS A 312 -17.29 14.43 -12.15
CA HIS A 312 -18.67 14.80 -11.90
C HIS A 312 -18.72 16.25 -11.41
N ILE A 313 -19.58 17.05 -12.02
CA ILE A 313 -19.88 18.40 -11.53
C ILE A 313 -21.13 18.30 -10.68
N ASP A 314 -21.04 18.67 -9.41
CA ASP A 314 -22.23 18.81 -8.57
C ASP A 314 -23.18 19.85 -9.18
N SER A 315 -24.37 19.41 -9.53
CA SER A 315 -25.40 20.24 -10.14
C SER A 315 -25.88 21.41 -9.26
N ASN A 316 -25.65 21.32 -7.94
CA ASN A 316 -26.10 22.35 -6.99
C ASN A 316 -25.02 23.39 -6.70
N SER A 317 -23.75 23.03 -6.69
CA SER A 317 -22.64 23.92 -6.37
C SER A 317 -21.83 24.36 -7.59
N GLY A 318 -21.99 23.71 -8.74
CA GLY A 318 -21.20 23.93 -9.95
C GLY A 318 -19.73 23.54 -9.80
N LYS A 319 -19.36 22.82 -8.73
CA LYS A 319 -17.98 22.43 -8.43
C LYS A 319 -17.68 21.01 -8.93
N PRO A 320 -16.43 20.73 -9.35
CA PRO A 320 -16.04 19.38 -9.73
C PRO A 320 -16.15 18.42 -8.55
N MET A 321 -16.91 17.35 -8.72
CA MET A 321 -16.88 16.18 -7.84
C MET A 321 -15.88 15.19 -8.43
N LEU A 322 -14.74 15.04 -7.78
CA LEU A 322 -13.62 14.23 -8.28
C LEU A 322 -13.80 12.71 -8.07
N TYR A 323 -14.86 12.28 -7.39
CA TYR A 323 -15.22 10.87 -7.23
C TYR A 323 -16.73 10.67 -7.21
N SER A 324 -17.18 9.70 -7.99
CA SER A 324 -18.47 9.06 -7.75
C SER A 324 -18.29 7.93 -6.74
N ASP A 325 -19.33 7.67 -5.95
CA ASP A 325 -19.46 6.41 -5.23
C ASP A 325 -19.22 5.25 -6.19
N HIS A 326 -18.32 4.35 -5.88
CA HIS A 326 -18.09 3.17 -6.68
C HIS A 326 -18.09 1.91 -5.83
N SER A 327 -18.57 0.85 -6.43
CA SER A 327 -18.60 -0.46 -5.79
C SER A 327 -17.58 -1.37 -6.46
N VAL A 328 -16.87 -2.12 -5.61
CA VAL A 328 -15.95 -3.16 -6.02
C VAL A 328 -16.55 -4.49 -5.60
N TYR A 329 -16.81 -5.36 -6.56
CA TYR A 329 -17.28 -6.71 -6.30
C TYR A 329 -16.18 -7.72 -6.61
N ILE A 330 -15.86 -8.59 -5.65
CA ILE A 330 -14.93 -9.70 -5.81
C ILE A 330 -15.78 -10.97 -5.87
N ASP A 331 -15.96 -11.54 -7.05
CA ASP A 331 -16.81 -12.71 -7.31
C ASP A 331 -16.05 -14.02 -7.04
N PHE A 332 -16.66 -14.95 -6.31
CA PHE A 332 -16.12 -16.28 -6.06
C PHE A 332 -16.50 -17.31 -7.14
N SER A 333 -17.18 -16.90 -8.21
CA SER A 333 -17.44 -17.78 -9.36
C SER A 333 -16.23 -17.97 -10.27
N GLU A 334 -15.24 -17.07 -10.20
CA GLU A 334 -14.00 -17.18 -10.96
C GLU A 334 -12.98 -18.06 -10.23
N ASN A 335 -12.36 -19.00 -10.95
CA ASN A 335 -11.30 -19.85 -10.39
C ASN A 335 -9.95 -19.11 -10.35
N LYS A 336 -9.97 -17.86 -9.94
CA LYS A 336 -8.79 -17.00 -9.87
C LYS A 336 -8.94 -16.04 -8.71
N LEU A 337 -7.88 -15.95 -7.92
CA LEU A 337 -7.76 -14.87 -6.92
C LEU A 337 -7.76 -13.50 -7.61
N ASP A 338 -8.60 -12.61 -7.11
CA ASP A 338 -8.53 -11.20 -7.52
C ASP A 338 -7.15 -10.63 -7.16
N LYS A 339 -6.55 -9.88 -8.08
CA LYS A 339 -5.22 -9.29 -7.91
C LYS A 339 -5.09 -8.37 -6.67
N ARG A 340 -6.21 -7.82 -6.19
CA ARG A 340 -6.24 -6.94 -5.01
C ARG A 340 -6.10 -7.68 -3.69
N LEU A 341 -6.26 -9.01 -3.70
CA LEU A 341 -6.19 -9.84 -2.50
C LEU A 341 -4.75 -10.14 -2.12
N GLN A 342 -4.47 -10.00 -0.83
CA GLN A 342 -3.16 -10.22 -0.24
C GLN A 342 -3.28 -11.17 0.96
N PHE A 343 -2.18 -11.85 1.27
CA PHE A 343 -2.05 -12.73 2.41
C PHE A 343 -1.07 -12.13 3.42
N THR A 344 -1.27 -12.40 4.68
CA THR A 344 -0.29 -12.08 5.72
C THR A 344 0.79 -13.16 5.69
N ARG A 345 2.01 -12.78 5.30
CA ARG A 345 3.18 -13.66 5.08
C ARG A 345 2.93 -14.68 3.95
N ASN A 346 3.69 -15.78 3.94
CA ASN A 346 3.54 -16.80 2.91
C ASN A 346 2.34 -17.71 3.23
N PRO A 347 1.31 -17.74 2.38
CA PRO A 347 0.17 -18.61 2.58
C PRO A 347 0.48 -20.06 2.19
N ASP A 348 -0.21 -21.02 2.82
CA ASP A 348 -0.44 -22.33 2.23
C ASP A 348 -1.70 -22.24 1.34
N MET A 349 -1.51 -22.22 0.03
CA MET A 349 -2.59 -22.05 -0.95
C MET A 349 -3.63 -23.17 -0.91
N SER A 350 -3.32 -24.33 -0.32
CA SER A 350 -4.28 -25.42 -0.13
C SER A 350 -5.42 -25.09 0.86
N HIS A 351 -5.26 -24.00 1.61
CA HIS A 351 -6.29 -23.52 2.53
C HIS A 351 -7.30 -22.56 1.88
N TYR A 352 -7.14 -22.21 0.60
CA TYR A 352 -7.98 -21.25 -0.11
C TYR A 352 -8.62 -21.92 -1.32
N ILE A 353 -9.84 -22.44 -1.16
CA ILE A 353 -10.49 -23.28 -2.18
C ILE A 353 -11.66 -22.52 -2.80
N TYR A 354 -11.64 -22.38 -4.12
CA TYR A 354 -12.76 -21.87 -4.91
C TYR A 354 -13.66 -23.03 -5.33
N ASP A 355 -14.90 -23.04 -4.86
CA ASP A 355 -15.97 -23.91 -5.34
C ASP A 355 -16.83 -23.11 -6.35
N ASN A 356 -16.37 -23.07 -7.59
CA ASN A 356 -16.99 -22.29 -8.65
C ASN A 356 -18.43 -22.70 -8.95
N ASN A 357 -18.74 -24.00 -8.82
CA ASN A 357 -20.08 -24.51 -9.10
C ASN A 357 -21.12 -23.91 -8.14
N ASN A 358 -20.72 -23.64 -6.92
CA ASN A 358 -21.56 -23.06 -5.88
C ASN A 358 -21.26 -21.59 -5.60
N ARG A 359 -20.34 -20.95 -6.35
CA ARG A 359 -19.88 -19.57 -6.16
C ARG A 359 -19.42 -19.33 -4.72
N ARG A 360 -18.48 -20.14 -4.23
CA ARG A 360 -18.02 -20.13 -2.85
C ARG A 360 -16.51 -20.02 -2.75
N LEU A 361 -16.06 -19.37 -1.69
CA LEU A 361 -14.70 -19.45 -1.18
C LEU A 361 -14.71 -20.23 0.13
N ILE A 362 -13.95 -21.30 0.21
CA ILE A 362 -13.74 -22.09 1.41
C ILE A 362 -12.38 -21.74 1.98
N LEU A 363 -12.37 -21.18 3.17
CA LEU A 363 -11.15 -20.92 3.94
C LEU A 363 -10.97 -22.04 4.96
N LYS A 364 -9.92 -22.85 4.80
CA LYS A 364 -9.55 -23.89 5.75
C LYS A 364 -8.71 -23.30 6.87
N GLY A 365 -9.35 -22.94 7.97
CA GLY A 365 -8.70 -22.44 9.17
C GLY A 365 -7.84 -23.49 9.85
N THR A 366 -6.61 -23.11 10.19
CA THR A 366 -5.69 -23.90 11.01
C THR A 366 -5.82 -23.50 12.48
N ASP A 367 -4.98 -24.07 13.34
CA ASP A 367 -4.82 -23.68 14.75
C ASP A 367 -4.11 -22.32 14.93
N ILE A 368 -3.57 -21.74 13.84
CA ILE A 368 -2.99 -20.41 13.84
C ILE A 368 -4.11 -19.37 13.78
N THR A 369 -4.28 -18.61 14.86
CA THR A 369 -5.27 -17.54 14.97
C THR A 369 -4.73 -16.20 14.44
N LEU A 370 -5.62 -15.21 14.29
CA LEU A 370 -5.21 -13.85 13.92
C LEU A 370 -4.30 -13.18 14.96
N ASN A 371 -4.31 -13.68 16.21
CA ASN A 371 -3.51 -13.14 17.31
C ASN A 371 -2.04 -13.63 17.29
N GLU A 372 -1.71 -14.64 16.47
CA GLU A 372 -0.39 -15.27 16.48
C GLU A 372 0.68 -14.41 15.82
N PRO A 373 1.71 -13.95 16.56
CA PRO A 373 2.78 -13.16 15.99
C PRO A 373 3.66 -14.00 15.06
N CYS A 374 4.14 -13.41 13.98
CA CYS A 374 5.07 -14.01 13.04
C CYS A 374 4.59 -15.33 12.38
N LYS A 375 3.29 -15.58 12.39
CA LYS A 375 2.65 -16.75 11.76
C LYS A 375 1.81 -16.34 10.55
N SER A 376 1.44 -17.32 9.73
CA SER A 376 0.59 -17.15 8.55
C SER A 376 -0.80 -17.74 8.84
N PRO A 377 -1.73 -16.97 9.40
CA PRO A 377 -3.12 -17.44 9.61
C PRO A 377 -3.84 -17.62 8.28
N THR A 378 -4.95 -18.35 8.28
CA THR A 378 -5.84 -18.40 7.11
C THR A 378 -6.65 -17.12 7.03
N ILE A 379 -6.08 -16.15 6.34
CA ILE A 379 -6.62 -14.79 6.15
C ILE A 379 -6.45 -14.36 4.70
N LEU A 380 -7.43 -13.66 4.16
CA LEU A 380 -7.42 -13.09 2.82
C LEU A 380 -7.86 -11.65 2.89
N SER A 381 -6.96 -10.73 2.55
CA SER A 381 -7.10 -9.32 2.86
C SER A 381 -7.06 -8.43 1.62
N PHE A 382 -7.68 -7.27 1.70
CA PHE A 382 -7.54 -6.19 0.74
C PHE A 382 -7.46 -4.86 1.47
N LYS A 383 -6.77 -3.90 0.85
CA LYS A 383 -6.49 -2.60 1.45
C LYS A 383 -7.77 -1.80 1.64
N GLN A 384 -7.93 -1.15 2.79
CA GLN A 384 -8.98 -0.13 2.98
C GLN A 384 -8.61 1.10 2.14
N PRO A 385 -9.42 1.48 1.12
CA PRO A 385 -9.01 2.54 0.21
C PRO A 385 -9.39 3.95 0.70
N GLU A 386 -10.46 4.08 1.49
CA GLU A 386 -10.99 5.37 1.96
C GLU A 386 -11.51 5.27 3.39
N PHE A 387 -11.62 6.43 4.07
CA PHE A 387 -12.17 6.48 5.43
C PHE A 387 -13.61 5.98 5.46
N THR A 388 -14.44 6.41 4.51
CA THR A 388 -15.83 5.98 4.42
C THR A 388 -15.95 4.83 3.41
N THR A 389 -16.02 3.63 3.94
CA THR A 389 -16.11 2.39 3.15
C THR A 389 -17.03 1.40 3.84
N THR A 390 -17.86 0.70 3.07
CA THR A 390 -18.64 -0.43 3.57
C THR A 390 -18.13 -1.73 2.97
N LEU A 391 -17.78 -2.68 3.83
CA LEU A 391 -17.50 -4.07 3.45
C LEU A 391 -18.71 -4.96 3.77
N LYS A 392 -19.10 -5.84 2.83
CA LYS A 392 -20.10 -6.89 3.07
C LYS A 392 -19.57 -8.23 2.61
N ALA A 393 -19.84 -9.27 3.40
CA ALA A 393 -19.62 -10.65 3.03
C ALA A 393 -20.79 -11.53 3.49
N VAL A 394 -20.93 -12.71 2.90
CA VAL A 394 -21.98 -13.70 3.22
C VAL A 394 -21.34 -15.00 3.67
N ILE A 395 -21.74 -15.52 4.81
CA ILE A 395 -21.22 -16.75 5.38
C ILE A 395 -22.35 -17.79 5.46
N ASN A 396 -22.08 -19.01 5.04
CA ASN A 396 -23.01 -20.14 5.20
C ASN A 396 -22.96 -20.61 6.66
N ILE A 397 -24.03 -20.38 7.41
CA ILE A 397 -24.09 -20.71 8.84
C ILE A 397 -23.92 -22.21 9.06
N GLY A 398 -24.75 -23.06 8.41
CA GLY A 398 -24.80 -24.49 8.67
C GLY A 398 -23.56 -25.24 8.22
N GLU A 399 -22.99 -24.90 7.07
CA GLU A 399 -21.85 -25.59 6.49
C GLU A 399 -20.50 -25.12 7.08
N THR A 400 -20.42 -23.93 7.65
CA THR A 400 -19.21 -23.45 8.33
C THR A 400 -18.92 -24.30 9.57
N LYS A 401 -17.73 -24.90 9.62
CA LYS A 401 -17.25 -25.78 10.71
C LYS A 401 -16.09 -25.15 11.50
N ALA A 402 -15.59 -24.02 11.06
CA ALA A 402 -14.56 -23.28 11.75
C ALA A 402 -14.98 -22.94 13.19
N GLN A 403 -14.02 -22.94 14.10
CA GLN A 403 -14.23 -22.40 15.44
C GLN A 403 -14.60 -20.92 15.36
N ARG A 404 -13.97 -20.17 14.44
CA ARG A 404 -14.34 -18.81 14.08
C ARG A 404 -14.13 -18.61 12.57
N ALA A 405 -15.12 -18.03 11.87
CA ALA A 405 -14.97 -17.58 10.49
C ALA A 405 -15.77 -16.29 10.28
N GLY A 406 -15.13 -15.28 9.70
CA GLY A 406 -15.74 -13.97 9.61
C GLY A 406 -14.98 -12.95 8.80
N ILE A 407 -15.30 -11.69 9.07
CA ILE A 407 -14.59 -10.55 8.51
C ILE A 407 -13.94 -9.73 9.62
N ALA A 408 -12.82 -9.09 9.28
CA ALA A 408 -12.07 -8.27 10.21
C ALA A 408 -11.65 -6.93 9.58
N ALA A 409 -11.60 -5.89 10.41
CA ALA A 409 -10.73 -4.75 10.19
C ALA A 409 -9.40 -5.10 10.84
N TYR A 410 -8.40 -5.44 10.03
CA TYR A 410 -7.13 -6.01 10.45
C TYR A 410 -5.99 -5.04 10.19
N TYR A 411 -5.30 -4.63 11.24
CA TYR A 411 -4.09 -3.83 11.14
C TYR A 411 -2.84 -4.73 11.25
N ASN A 412 -2.81 -5.59 12.27
CA ASN A 412 -1.84 -6.67 12.45
C ASN A 412 -2.36 -7.64 13.55
N ASN A 413 -1.54 -8.62 13.96
CA ASN A 413 -1.93 -9.61 14.97
C ASN A 413 -2.26 -9.01 16.34
N ASP A 414 -1.72 -7.83 16.69
CA ASP A 414 -1.97 -7.16 17.98
C ASP A 414 -3.14 -6.17 17.92
N TYR A 415 -3.62 -5.82 16.71
CA TYR A 415 -4.63 -4.76 16.52
C TYR A 415 -5.61 -5.14 15.42
N HIS A 416 -6.81 -5.62 15.79
CA HIS A 416 -7.90 -5.95 14.87
C HIS A 416 -9.25 -6.01 15.56
N TYR A 417 -10.32 -5.85 14.79
CA TYR A 417 -11.71 -5.98 15.21
C TYR A 417 -12.40 -6.97 14.30
N GLU A 418 -13.20 -7.90 14.85
CA GLU A 418 -13.79 -9.01 14.11
C GLU A 418 -15.29 -9.15 14.36
N ILE A 419 -16.03 -9.51 13.30
CA ILE A 419 -17.36 -10.10 13.39
C ILE A 419 -17.32 -11.46 12.69
N TYR A 420 -17.89 -12.50 13.34
CA TYR A 420 -17.76 -13.87 12.85
C TYR A 420 -18.93 -14.76 13.25
N ILE A 421 -19.09 -15.87 12.56
CA ILE A 421 -19.80 -17.04 13.04
C ILE A 421 -18.82 -17.88 13.86
N GLY A 422 -19.17 -18.17 15.11
CA GLY A 422 -18.44 -19.04 16.00
C GLY A 422 -19.11 -20.40 16.15
N ASN A 423 -18.36 -21.37 16.64
CA ASN A 423 -18.83 -22.73 16.90
C ASN A 423 -18.19 -23.24 18.20
N ASP A 424 -18.97 -23.45 19.23
CA ASP A 424 -18.56 -23.95 20.56
C ASP A 424 -19.36 -25.17 21.00
N GLU A 425 -19.22 -25.59 22.25
CA GLU A 425 -19.93 -26.74 22.84
C GLU A 425 -21.44 -26.55 22.92
N ASN A 426 -21.93 -25.30 22.90
CA ASN A 426 -23.35 -24.98 22.94
C ASN A 426 -23.97 -24.79 21.56
N GLY A 427 -23.18 -24.82 20.50
CA GLY A 427 -23.60 -24.69 19.11
C GLY A 427 -23.02 -23.44 18.42
N LYS A 428 -23.76 -22.94 17.44
CA LYS A 428 -23.31 -21.79 16.65
C LYS A 428 -23.72 -20.47 17.29
N TYR A 429 -22.85 -19.46 17.16
CA TYR A 429 -23.11 -18.12 17.66
C TYR A 429 -22.51 -17.06 16.76
N ILE A 430 -22.99 -15.83 16.82
CA ILE A 430 -22.40 -14.66 16.17
C ILE A 430 -21.58 -13.91 17.23
N GLY A 431 -20.30 -13.76 16.98
CA GLY A 431 -19.35 -13.10 17.88
C GLY A 431 -18.87 -11.74 17.38
N PHE A 432 -18.56 -10.86 18.34
CA PHE A 432 -17.81 -9.65 18.09
C PHE A 432 -16.60 -9.61 19.03
N TYR A 433 -15.40 -9.54 18.44
CA TYR A 433 -14.12 -9.60 19.15
C TYR A 433 -13.27 -8.38 18.85
N LYS A 434 -12.51 -7.93 19.84
CA LYS A 434 -11.47 -6.92 19.68
C LYS A 434 -10.16 -7.41 20.22
N HIS A 435 -9.09 -7.18 19.48
CA HIS A 435 -7.74 -7.31 19.96
C HIS A 435 -7.04 -5.95 19.87
N ILE A 436 -6.61 -5.42 21.00
CA ILE A 436 -5.85 -4.18 21.09
C ILE A 436 -4.68 -4.44 22.02
N HIS A 437 -3.49 -4.43 21.46
CA HIS A 437 -2.23 -4.70 22.14
C HIS A 437 -2.21 -6.14 22.72
N ASP A 438 -2.21 -6.31 24.01
CA ASP A 438 -2.19 -7.59 24.75
C ASP A 438 -3.59 -8.01 25.25
N MET A 439 -4.63 -7.25 24.91
CA MET A 439 -5.98 -7.48 25.36
C MET A 439 -6.89 -7.92 24.22
N GLY A 440 -7.21 -9.20 24.17
CA GLY A 440 -8.21 -9.79 23.28
C GLY A 440 -9.48 -10.13 24.05
N VAL A 441 -10.63 -9.58 23.64
CA VAL A 441 -11.92 -9.79 24.34
C VAL A 441 -13.04 -10.03 23.35
N GLU A 442 -13.75 -11.14 23.54
CA GLU A 442 -15.07 -11.33 22.94
C GLU A 442 -16.09 -10.51 23.73
N LEU A 443 -16.64 -9.50 23.09
CA LEU A 443 -17.55 -8.54 23.72
C LEU A 443 -19.02 -8.96 23.59
N ILE A 444 -19.35 -9.66 22.54
CA ILE A 444 -20.72 -10.09 22.22
C ILE A 444 -20.69 -11.54 21.74
N HIS A 445 -21.65 -12.31 22.25
CA HIS A 445 -21.89 -13.71 21.92
C HIS A 445 -23.39 -13.93 21.78
N ILE A 446 -23.89 -14.06 20.55
CA ILE A 446 -25.31 -14.20 20.23
C ILE A 446 -25.56 -15.62 19.71
N PRO A 447 -26.23 -16.51 20.46
CA PRO A 447 -26.56 -17.86 19.99
C PRO A 447 -27.39 -17.82 18.69
N VAL A 448 -27.08 -18.69 17.75
CA VAL A 448 -27.85 -18.93 16.55
C VAL A 448 -28.86 -20.05 16.83
N SER A 449 -30.12 -19.80 16.51
CA SER A 449 -31.16 -20.82 16.69
C SER A 449 -31.06 -21.95 15.65
N LYS A 450 -31.60 -23.14 15.94
CA LYS A 450 -31.65 -24.25 14.99
C LYS A 450 -32.34 -23.90 13.66
N GLU A 451 -33.33 -23.02 13.70
CA GLU A 451 -34.08 -22.57 12.53
C GLU A 451 -33.27 -21.57 11.66
N GLU A 452 -32.20 -21.01 12.22
CA GLU A 452 -31.30 -20.09 11.54
C GLU A 452 -30.07 -20.79 10.95
N GLU A 453 -29.76 -22.04 11.36
CA GLU A 453 -28.60 -22.77 10.86
C GLU A 453 -28.64 -23.02 9.35
N ASP A 454 -29.84 -23.17 8.76
CA ASP A 454 -30.00 -23.36 7.30
C ASP A 454 -29.93 -22.04 6.50
N LYS A 455 -29.74 -20.92 7.20
CA LYS A 455 -29.70 -19.57 6.60
C LYS A 455 -28.26 -19.08 6.37
N LYS A 456 -28.17 -17.88 5.84
CA LYS A 456 -26.92 -17.16 5.57
C LYS A 456 -26.77 -16.02 6.56
N LEU A 457 -25.54 -15.84 7.03
CA LEU A 457 -25.13 -14.71 7.83
C LEU A 457 -24.51 -13.65 6.93
N PHE A 458 -25.17 -12.51 6.79
CA PHE A 458 -24.61 -11.33 6.22
C PHE A 458 -23.83 -10.59 7.29
N VAL A 459 -22.56 -10.35 7.08
CA VAL A 459 -21.69 -9.56 7.94
C VAL A 459 -21.28 -8.29 7.22
N LYS A 460 -21.23 -7.19 7.98
CA LYS A 460 -20.95 -5.85 7.44
C LYS A 460 -20.04 -5.07 8.36
N ILE A 461 -19.05 -4.37 7.77
CA ILE A 461 -18.25 -3.33 8.41
C ILE A 461 -18.53 -2.02 7.68
N ASP A 462 -19.09 -1.04 8.38
CA ASP A 462 -19.18 0.35 7.93
C ASP A 462 -18.07 1.16 8.61
N THR A 463 -17.35 1.97 7.85
CA THR A 463 -16.30 2.84 8.39
C THR A 463 -16.61 4.31 8.10
N ASP A 464 -16.16 5.14 8.99
CA ASP A 464 -16.08 6.59 8.84
C ASP A 464 -14.73 7.10 9.41
N ARG A 465 -14.54 8.40 9.57
CA ARG A 465 -13.30 8.98 10.12
C ARG A 465 -13.08 8.71 11.62
N GLU A 466 -14.08 8.17 12.33
CA GLU A 466 -14.02 7.96 13.78
C GLU A 466 -13.92 6.49 14.16
N LYS A 467 -14.69 5.63 13.46
CA LYS A 467 -14.89 4.24 13.90
C LYS A 467 -15.20 3.26 12.78
N TYR A 468 -15.03 2.01 13.11
CA TYR A 468 -15.55 0.83 12.42
C TYR A 468 -16.82 0.38 13.15
N THR A 469 -17.93 0.24 12.43
CA THR A 469 -19.22 -0.25 12.95
C THR A 469 -19.52 -1.61 12.36
N PHE A 470 -19.73 -2.61 13.20
CA PHE A 470 -19.99 -3.99 12.83
C PHE A 470 -21.47 -4.32 12.93
N SER A 471 -22.00 -4.95 11.90
CA SER A 471 -23.42 -5.28 11.83
C SER A 471 -23.65 -6.63 11.15
N TYR A 472 -24.77 -7.27 11.43
CA TYR A 472 -25.16 -8.53 10.80
C TYR A 472 -26.63 -8.58 10.45
N ALA A 473 -26.98 -9.47 9.52
CA ALA A 473 -28.35 -9.90 9.23
C ALA A 473 -28.36 -11.39 8.91
N ILE A 474 -29.48 -12.05 9.18
CA ILE A 474 -29.68 -13.48 8.84
C ILE A 474 -30.79 -13.56 7.80
N ALA A 475 -30.55 -14.23 6.69
CA ALA A 475 -31.51 -14.37 5.60
C ALA A 475 -31.42 -15.74 4.91
N GLY A 476 -32.47 -16.11 4.17
CA GLY A 476 -32.50 -17.36 3.39
C GLY A 476 -31.79 -17.30 2.04
N SER A 477 -31.50 -16.08 1.53
CA SER A 477 -30.79 -15.83 0.27
C SER A 477 -29.37 -15.38 0.54
N SER A 478 -28.47 -15.50 -0.43
CA SER A 478 -27.10 -14.97 -0.40
C SER A 478 -26.90 -13.74 -1.31
N ASP A 479 -27.98 -13.11 -1.76
CA ASP A 479 -27.96 -11.97 -2.66
C ASP A 479 -27.68 -10.65 -1.93
N PHE A 480 -26.65 -9.90 -2.34
CA PHE A 480 -26.30 -8.61 -1.74
C PHE A 480 -27.36 -7.50 -1.99
N ASP A 481 -28.16 -7.62 -3.05
CA ASP A 481 -29.19 -6.63 -3.41
C ASP A 481 -30.49 -6.80 -2.60
N GLY A 482 -30.55 -7.82 -1.74
CA GLY A 482 -31.66 -8.04 -0.83
C GLY A 482 -31.83 -6.91 0.19
N ASN A 483 -33.10 -6.56 0.47
CA ASN A 483 -33.41 -5.56 1.52
C ASN A 483 -33.31 -6.19 2.91
N TYR A 484 -32.12 -6.19 3.51
CA TYR A 484 -31.85 -6.78 4.80
C TYR A 484 -31.83 -5.77 5.93
N THR A 485 -32.45 -6.09 7.06
CA THR A 485 -32.35 -5.28 8.29
C THR A 485 -31.11 -5.70 9.06
N TYR A 486 -30.05 -4.91 8.96
CA TYR A 486 -28.83 -5.13 9.73
C TYR A 486 -29.01 -4.72 11.19
N LYS A 487 -28.53 -5.59 12.10
CA LYS A 487 -28.44 -5.31 13.54
C LYS A 487 -27.00 -4.96 13.88
N ASN A 488 -26.80 -3.82 14.57
CA ASN A 488 -25.47 -3.46 15.09
C ASN A 488 -25.06 -4.44 16.19
N ILE A 489 -23.80 -4.90 16.14
CA ILE A 489 -23.23 -5.81 17.13
C ILE A 489 -22.07 -5.18 17.91
N GLY A 490 -21.47 -4.12 17.41
CA GLY A 490 -20.38 -3.43 18.08
C GLY A 490 -19.66 -2.42 17.20
N SER A 491 -18.71 -1.73 17.78
CA SER A 491 -17.86 -0.78 17.06
C SER A 491 -16.46 -0.70 17.65
N GLY A 492 -15.48 -0.27 16.86
CA GLY A 492 -14.11 0.01 17.30
C GLY A 492 -13.63 1.36 16.77
N LEU A 493 -12.85 2.09 17.53
CA LEU A 493 -12.32 3.40 17.10
C LEU A 493 -11.19 3.22 16.07
N ASN A 494 -11.12 4.09 15.07
CA ASN A 494 -10.00 4.13 14.10
C ASN A 494 -8.66 4.33 14.80
N ALA A 495 -8.63 5.09 15.89
CA ALA A 495 -7.44 5.31 16.70
C ALA A 495 -6.82 4.00 17.22
N GLY A 496 -7.61 2.95 17.45
CA GLY A 496 -7.14 1.64 17.87
C GLY A 496 -6.49 0.83 16.73
N LEU A 497 -6.70 1.23 15.48
CA LEU A 497 -6.09 0.62 14.28
C LEU A 497 -5.24 1.64 13.50
N SER A 498 -4.65 2.61 14.19
CA SER A 498 -3.77 3.62 13.61
C SER A 498 -2.32 3.36 14.01
N THR A 499 -1.38 3.84 13.21
CA THR A 499 0.06 3.76 13.52
C THR A 499 0.37 4.35 14.90
N GLU A 500 -0.22 5.50 15.23
CA GLU A 500 -0.03 6.20 16.51
C GLU A 500 -0.73 5.50 17.69
N GLY A 501 -1.71 4.66 17.40
CA GLY A 501 -2.42 3.83 18.40
C GLY A 501 -1.67 2.55 18.75
N THR A 502 -0.62 2.18 18.00
CA THR A 502 0.15 0.96 18.22
C THR A 502 1.30 1.19 19.20
N ARG A 503 1.75 0.10 19.82
CA ARG A 503 2.88 0.12 20.76
C ARG A 503 4.22 0.41 20.09
N THR A 504 4.38 -0.06 18.86
CA THR A 504 5.60 0.06 18.08
C THR A 504 5.28 0.76 16.79
N MET A 505 6.25 1.47 16.23
CA MET A 505 6.12 2.05 14.90
C MET A 505 5.75 0.97 13.89
N THR A 506 4.72 1.22 13.11
CA THR A 506 4.21 0.36 12.05
C THR A 506 4.22 1.10 10.72
N PHE A 507 4.40 0.36 9.62
CA PHE A 507 4.56 0.93 8.29
C PHE A 507 3.40 0.60 7.35
N THR A 508 2.43 -0.18 7.83
CA THR A 508 1.27 -0.66 7.06
C THR A 508 0.02 0.20 7.33
N GLY A 509 -1.12 -0.22 6.83
CA GLY A 509 -2.43 0.38 7.06
C GLY A 509 -3.46 -0.69 7.36
N THR A 510 -4.68 -0.28 7.69
CA THR A 510 -5.78 -1.21 7.94
C THR A 510 -6.21 -1.92 6.66
N LEU A 511 -6.45 -3.20 6.79
CA LEU A 511 -6.96 -4.09 5.76
C LEU A 511 -8.35 -4.59 6.16
N PHE A 512 -9.20 -4.81 5.17
CA PHE A 512 -10.39 -5.61 5.32
C PHE A 512 -10.07 -7.05 5.00
N SER A 513 -10.48 -7.98 5.86
CA SER A 513 -10.06 -9.36 5.74
C SER A 513 -11.22 -10.33 5.89
N LEU A 514 -11.16 -11.44 5.16
CA LEU A 514 -11.88 -12.67 5.43
C LEU A 514 -10.94 -13.60 6.18
N PHE A 515 -11.43 -14.35 7.16
CA PHE A 515 -10.60 -15.28 7.91
C PHE A 515 -11.36 -16.53 8.36
N ALA A 516 -10.62 -17.59 8.65
CA ALA A 516 -11.12 -18.78 9.32
C ALA A 516 -10.05 -19.36 10.26
N GLU A 517 -10.49 -19.89 11.40
CA GLU A 517 -9.66 -20.52 12.43
C GLU A 517 -10.25 -21.88 12.83
N ASN A 518 -9.40 -22.90 12.96
CA ASN A 518 -9.77 -24.25 13.40
C ASN A 518 -10.99 -24.84 12.67
N GLY A 519 -10.87 -25.03 11.34
CA GLY A 519 -11.88 -25.63 10.50
C GLY A 519 -12.35 -24.77 9.34
N ASP A 520 -13.31 -25.25 8.57
CA ASP A 520 -13.72 -24.65 7.30
C ASP A 520 -14.72 -23.50 7.51
N GLY A 521 -14.37 -22.31 7.02
CA GLY A 521 -15.25 -21.16 6.87
C GLY A 521 -15.77 -21.08 5.44
N ILE A 522 -17.09 -21.04 5.25
CA ILE A 522 -17.75 -21.07 3.94
C ILE A 522 -18.30 -19.68 3.61
N PHE A 523 -17.65 -18.97 2.69
CA PHE A 523 -18.08 -17.67 2.17
C PHE A 523 -18.80 -17.85 0.84
N GLU A 524 -19.95 -17.19 0.68
CA GLU A 524 -20.80 -17.34 -0.50
C GLU A 524 -20.80 -16.09 -1.38
N THR A 525 -20.98 -16.27 -2.67
CA THR A 525 -21.15 -15.30 -3.74
C THR A 525 -19.95 -14.40 -3.99
N GLY A 526 -19.40 -13.78 -2.98
CA GLY A 526 -18.29 -12.81 -3.14
C GLY A 526 -18.18 -11.85 -1.96
N VAL A 527 -17.43 -10.76 -2.20
CA VAL A 527 -17.27 -9.65 -1.28
C VAL A 527 -17.65 -8.37 -1.99
N LEU A 528 -18.45 -7.52 -1.35
CA LEU A 528 -18.85 -6.23 -1.86
C LEU A 528 -18.23 -5.10 -1.03
N LEU A 529 -17.45 -4.24 -1.68
CA LEU A 529 -17.02 -2.96 -1.13
C LEU A 529 -17.80 -1.82 -1.79
N ASN A 530 -18.38 -0.96 -0.97
CA ASN A 530 -18.87 0.34 -1.41
C ASN A 530 -17.90 1.40 -0.86
N ILE A 531 -17.29 2.15 -1.75
CA ILE A 531 -16.32 3.20 -1.43
C ILE A 531 -17.02 4.52 -1.64
N ASN A 532 -17.21 5.27 -0.55
CA ASN A 532 -17.85 6.57 -0.56
C ASN A 532 -16.76 7.61 -0.26
N PRO A 533 -16.33 8.40 -1.24
CA PRO A 533 -15.38 9.48 -0.99
C PRO A 533 -15.97 10.48 0.00
N ASP A 534 -15.16 10.92 0.94
CA ASP A 534 -15.59 11.93 1.92
C ASP A 534 -16.13 13.19 1.24
N GLU A 535 -17.32 13.64 1.66
CA GLU A 535 -17.97 14.88 1.19
C GLU A 535 -17.12 16.14 1.49
N ASN A 536 -16.13 16.06 2.37
CA ASN A 536 -15.24 17.16 2.74
C ASN A 536 -14.23 17.58 1.65
N TYR A 537 -14.22 16.92 0.49
CA TYR A 537 -13.43 17.32 -0.68
C TYR A 537 -14.12 18.38 -1.56
N THR A 538 -15.10 19.10 -1.03
CA THR A 538 -15.64 20.27 -1.73
C THR A 538 -14.63 21.41 -1.68
N LEU A 539 -14.21 21.86 -2.85
CA LEU A 539 -13.40 23.08 -3.07
C LEU A 539 -14.11 24.33 -2.53
#